data_f49c9955fe01e16d85eeec1d4228c4a1
#
_entry.id   f49c9955fe01e16d85eeec1d4228c4a1
#
_cell.length_a   1.000
_cell.length_b   1.000
_cell.length_c   1.000
_cell.angle_alpha   90.00
_cell.angle_beta   90.00
_cell.angle_gamma   90.00
#
_symmetry.space_group_name_H-M   'P 1'
#
loop_
_entity.id
_entity.type
_entity.pdbx_description
1 polymer ?
#
loop_
_entity_poly.entity_id
_entity_poly.type
_entity_poly.pdbx_seq_one_letter_code
_entity_poly.pdbx_strand_id
1 'polypeptide(L)'
;MWKIFRIGMGQLAESIAKGQYDFPQGLFFGGSKPSKSYEVLKKEMKNWFGEVDRICLVDFHTGLGKHSAYEIFPSGTDDVSWYARHFGCKVGASPYDVKGGFTTWFKDQELAKSVRSILAEFGTYHVVRVLSALRDENRLHHHSQNWSVSDAVKQELLECFCPKSVQWRRSSVKQGLTIISQAVEAIGREV
;
A
#
# COMPACT_ATOMS: atom_id res chain seq x y z
N MET A 1 6.22 -10.53 -22.12
CA MET A 1 4.89 -11.16 -22.12
C MET A 1 4.92 -12.69 -21.93
N TRP A 2 5.83 -13.43 -22.54
CA TRP A 2 5.88 -14.92 -22.49
C TRP A 2 6.18 -15.54 -21.12
N LYS A 3 6.93 -14.86 -20.23
CA LYS A 3 7.23 -15.40 -18.88
C LYS A 3 6.06 -15.29 -17.88
N ILE A 4 5.14 -14.36 -18.08
CA ILE A 4 3.95 -14.18 -17.20
C ILE A 4 2.99 -15.38 -17.36
N PHE A 5 2.91 -15.97 -18.54
CA PHE A 5 2.07 -17.17 -18.77
C PHE A 5 2.64 -18.46 -18.18
N ARG A 6 3.95 -18.50 -17.85
CA ARG A 6 4.59 -19.68 -17.21
C ARG A 6 4.58 -19.63 -15.67
N ILE A 7 4.49 -18.43 -15.12
CA ILE A 7 4.40 -18.21 -13.68
C ILE A 7 2.95 -17.82 -13.43
N GLY A 8 2.15 -18.67 -12.85
CA GLY A 8 0.72 -18.39 -12.63
C GLY A 8 0.49 -17.03 -11.94
N MET A 9 -0.67 -16.40 -12.17
CA MET A 9 -1.01 -15.08 -11.59
C MET A 9 -0.84 -15.04 -10.06
N GLY A 10 -1.06 -16.16 -9.37
CA GLY A 10 -0.85 -16.28 -7.93
C GLY A 10 0.61 -16.12 -7.52
N GLN A 11 1.55 -16.75 -8.22
CA GLN A 11 2.98 -16.62 -7.93
C GLN A 11 3.51 -15.21 -8.24
N LEU A 12 2.96 -14.56 -9.27
CA LEU A 12 3.30 -13.18 -9.59
C LEU A 12 2.85 -12.24 -8.47
N ALA A 13 1.62 -12.38 -8.02
CA ALA A 13 1.05 -11.61 -6.92
C ALA A 13 1.84 -11.81 -5.60
N GLU A 14 2.23 -13.03 -5.31
CA GLU A 14 3.06 -13.35 -4.15
C GLU A 14 4.46 -12.73 -4.24
N SER A 15 5.09 -12.74 -5.42
CA SER A 15 6.39 -12.09 -5.64
C SER A 15 6.32 -10.57 -5.47
N ILE A 16 5.21 -9.95 -5.87
CA ILE A 16 4.95 -8.51 -5.65
C ILE A 16 4.84 -8.22 -4.15
N ALA A 17 4.05 -9.00 -3.43
CA ALA A 17 3.76 -8.76 -2.02
C ALA A 17 4.95 -9.05 -1.08
N LYS A 18 5.82 -10.00 -1.43
CA LYS A 18 6.97 -10.40 -0.60
C LYS A 18 8.25 -9.64 -0.94
N GLY A 19 8.32 -9.00 -2.11
CA GLY A 19 9.57 -8.43 -2.62
C GLY A 19 10.65 -9.50 -2.91
N GLN A 20 11.87 -9.05 -3.18
CA GLN A 20 13.02 -9.92 -3.40
C GLN A 20 14.33 -9.25 -2.94
N TYR A 21 15.37 -10.02 -2.67
CA TYR A 21 16.66 -9.55 -2.15
C TYR A 21 17.87 -10.01 -2.96
N ASP A 22 17.63 -10.79 -4.04
CA ASP A 22 18.71 -11.40 -4.83
C ASP A 22 19.15 -10.49 -6.01
N PHE A 23 18.26 -9.61 -6.49
CA PHE A 23 18.48 -8.79 -7.67
C PHE A 23 18.34 -7.30 -7.34
N PRO A 24 19.44 -6.60 -6.95
CA PRO A 24 19.40 -5.19 -6.55
C PRO A 24 18.83 -4.22 -7.60
N GLN A 25 18.95 -4.55 -8.88
CA GLN A 25 18.39 -3.76 -10.00
C GLN A 25 17.05 -4.30 -10.49
N GLY A 26 16.52 -5.34 -9.86
CA GLY A 26 15.23 -5.95 -10.19
C GLY A 26 14.07 -5.24 -9.53
N LEU A 27 12.86 -5.49 -10.07
CA LEU A 27 11.61 -5.03 -9.43
C LEU A 27 11.48 -5.58 -8.02
N PHE A 28 10.87 -4.78 -7.14
CA PHE A 28 10.54 -5.15 -5.77
C PHE A 28 11.76 -5.50 -4.91
N PHE A 29 12.94 -4.97 -5.23
CA PHE A 29 14.10 -5.14 -4.37
C PHE A 29 13.88 -4.48 -3.02
N GLY A 30 13.95 -5.27 -1.94
CA GLY A 30 13.68 -4.82 -0.57
C GLY A 30 14.79 -4.00 0.08
N GLY A 31 15.89 -3.76 -0.63
CA GLY A 31 17.04 -3.00 -0.12
C GLY A 31 18.06 -3.87 0.62
N SER A 32 19.27 -3.35 0.79
CA SER A 32 20.38 -3.98 1.53
C SER A 32 20.50 -3.49 2.97
N LYS A 33 19.73 -2.46 3.34
CA LYS A 33 19.69 -1.85 4.67
C LYS A 33 18.35 -1.16 4.88
N PRO A 34 17.95 -0.83 6.12
CA PRO A 34 16.76 -0.05 6.41
C PRO A 34 16.75 1.29 5.65
N SER A 35 15.57 1.72 5.23
CA SER A 35 15.41 3.02 4.59
C SER A 35 15.56 4.15 5.60
N LYS A 36 15.93 5.36 5.15
CA LYS A 36 15.95 6.55 6.02
C LYS A 36 14.59 6.85 6.63
N SER A 37 13.50 6.61 5.89
CA SER A 37 12.14 6.77 6.42
C SER A 37 11.89 5.84 7.60
N TYR A 38 12.29 4.57 7.50
CA TYR A 38 12.20 3.62 8.61
C TYR A 38 13.00 4.09 9.83
N GLU A 39 14.25 4.56 9.63
CA GLU A 39 15.11 5.04 10.72
C GLU A 39 14.49 6.24 11.43
N VAL A 40 13.95 7.21 10.68
CA VAL A 40 13.26 8.39 11.23
C VAL A 40 12.01 7.98 12.00
N LEU A 41 11.15 7.16 11.41
CA LEU A 41 9.94 6.68 12.07
C LEU A 41 10.26 5.94 13.36
N LYS A 42 11.21 5.00 13.32
CA LYS A 42 11.62 4.22 14.50
C LYS A 42 12.14 5.11 15.62
N LYS A 43 12.86 6.17 15.28
CA LYS A 43 13.43 7.10 16.26
C LYS A 43 12.38 8.04 16.86
N GLU A 44 11.50 8.59 16.02
CA GLU A 44 10.69 9.75 16.39
C GLU A 44 9.23 9.42 16.74
N MET A 45 8.69 8.27 16.36
CA MET A 45 7.26 7.97 16.54
C MET A 45 6.79 8.10 17.99
N LYS A 46 7.58 7.60 18.95
CA LYS A 46 7.23 7.70 20.38
C LYS A 46 7.11 9.16 20.82
N ASN A 47 7.98 10.02 20.31
CA ASN A 47 7.95 11.46 20.61
C ASN A 47 6.75 12.14 19.95
N TRP A 48 6.39 11.73 18.73
CA TRP A 48 5.26 12.34 17.98
C TRP A 48 3.91 12.00 18.57
N PHE A 49 3.72 10.76 19.02
CA PHE A 49 2.44 10.34 19.60
C PHE A 49 2.30 10.67 21.08
N GLY A 50 3.42 10.77 21.81
CA GLY A 50 3.39 10.97 23.25
C GLY A 50 2.66 9.84 23.99
N GLU A 51 1.98 10.19 25.08
CA GLU A 51 1.15 9.24 25.85
C GLU A 51 -0.30 9.28 25.33
N VAL A 52 -0.65 8.33 24.48
CA VAL A 52 -2.00 8.16 23.96
C VAL A 52 -2.51 6.75 24.27
N ASP A 53 -3.81 6.61 24.54
CA ASP A 53 -4.39 5.31 24.84
C ASP A 53 -4.71 4.51 23.58
N ARG A 54 -5.04 5.20 22.48
CA ARG A 54 -5.56 4.57 21.25
C ARG A 54 -5.02 5.22 19.99
N ILE A 55 -4.65 4.38 19.03
CA ILE A 55 -4.21 4.80 17.71
C ILE A 55 -4.96 3.98 16.65
N CYS A 56 -5.44 4.66 15.61
CA CYS A 56 -5.88 4.04 14.37
C CYS A 56 -5.02 4.55 13.22
N LEU A 57 -4.14 3.69 12.72
CA LEU A 57 -3.35 3.96 11.52
C LEU A 57 -4.17 3.66 10.27
N VAL A 58 -4.22 4.61 9.36
CA VAL A 58 -4.80 4.42 8.02
C VAL A 58 -3.69 4.63 6.99
N ASP A 59 -3.29 3.57 6.32
CA ASP A 59 -2.28 3.58 5.27
C ASP A 59 -2.98 3.56 3.91
N PHE A 60 -2.87 4.66 3.15
CA PHE A 60 -3.52 4.82 1.86
C PHE A 60 -2.63 4.36 0.72
N HIS A 61 -3.09 3.35 -0.01
CA HIS A 61 -2.44 2.81 -1.19
C HIS A 61 -3.27 2.99 -2.45
N THR A 62 -2.60 2.98 -3.59
CA THR A 62 -3.23 3.00 -4.91
C THR A 62 -2.54 2.01 -5.83
N GLY A 63 -3.28 1.36 -6.70
CA GLY A 63 -2.70 0.45 -7.70
C GLY A 63 -3.61 -0.72 -8.05
N LEU A 64 -3.90 -1.56 -7.07
CA LEU A 64 -4.65 -2.79 -7.28
C LEU A 64 -6.13 -2.61 -6.99
N GLY A 65 -6.96 -3.39 -7.67
CA GLY A 65 -8.41 -3.39 -7.46
C GLY A 65 -9.21 -2.76 -8.59
N LYS A 66 -10.53 -2.68 -8.39
CA LYS A 66 -11.45 -2.10 -9.37
C LYS A 66 -11.29 -0.59 -9.41
N HIS A 67 -11.14 -0.01 -10.61
CA HIS A 67 -11.03 1.43 -10.82
C HIS A 67 -12.11 2.21 -10.07
N SER A 68 -11.69 3.25 -9.32
CA SER A 68 -12.56 4.12 -8.50
C SER A 68 -13.29 3.43 -7.34
N ALA A 69 -12.93 2.20 -7.02
CA ALA A 69 -13.35 1.52 -5.80
C ALA A 69 -12.18 1.44 -4.81
N TYR A 70 -12.47 1.13 -3.55
CA TYR A 70 -11.45 0.83 -2.56
C TYR A 70 -11.79 -0.45 -1.79
N GLU A 71 -10.76 -1.07 -1.23
CA GLU A 71 -10.86 -2.18 -0.30
C GLU A 71 -10.06 -1.87 0.95
N ILE A 72 -10.48 -2.40 2.10
CA ILE A 72 -9.80 -2.23 3.37
C ILE A 72 -9.26 -3.58 3.81
N PHE A 73 -7.98 -3.61 4.14
CA PHE A 73 -7.29 -4.78 4.65
C PHE A 73 -6.78 -4.51 6.06
N PRO A 74 -7.34 -5.18 7.08
CA PRO A 74 -6.82 -5.14 8.45
C PRO A 74 -5.41 -5.73 8.51
N SER A 75 -4.60 -5.24 9.44
CA SER A 75 -3.25 -5.75 9.63
C SER A 75 -3.21 -6.94 10.58
N GLY A 76 -2.45 -7.96 10.18
CA GLY A 76 -2.16 -9.11 11.03
C GLY A 76 -3.38 -9.99 11.34
N THR A 77 -3.42 -10.51 12.55
CA THR A 77 -4.48 -11.41 13.07
C THR A 77 -5.59 -10.69 13.79
N ASP A 78 -5.82 -9.41 13.50
CA ASP A 78 -6.86 -8.62 14.16
C ASP A 78 -8.25 -9.19 13.93
N ASP A 79 -9.13 -8.93 14.90
CA ASP A 79 -10.55 -9.28 14.78
C ASP A 79 -11.19 -8.52 13.62
N VAL A 80 -11.37 -9.22 12.50
CA VAL A 80 -11.98 -8.68 11.28
C VAL A 80 -13.39 -8.14 11.54
N SER A 81 -14.09 -8.66 12.57
CA SER A 81 -15.44 -8.23 12.92
C SER A 81 -15.48 -6.77 13.40
N TRP A 82 -14.44 -6.32 14.13
CA TRP A 82 -14.30 -4.92 14.51
C TRP A 82 -14.22 -4.01 13.30
N TYR A 83 -13.36 -4.35 12.33
CA TYR A 83 -13.19 -3.57 11.10
C TYR A 83 -14.45 -3.58 10.23
N ALA A 84 -15.11 -4.74 10.09
CA ALA A 84 -16.35 -4.84 9.34
C ALA A 84 -17.46 -3.97 9.94
N ARG A 85 -17.54 -3.91 11.29
CA ARG A 85 -18.50 -3.07 12.01
C ARG A 85 -18.29 -1.58 11.76
N HIS A 86 -17.05 -1.12 11.76
CA HIS A 86 -16.71 0.31 11.66
C HIS A 86 -16.54 0.80 10.23
N PHE A 87 -16.03 -0.05 9.33
CA PHE A 87 -15.76 0.32 7.92
C PHE A 87 -16.71 -0.32 6.92
N GLY A 88 -17.61 -1.19 7.37
CA GLY A 88 -18.65 -1.81 6.54
C GLY A 88 -18.16 -3.01 5.72
N CYS A 89 -18.95 -3.39 4.72
CA CYS A 89 -18.74 -4.60 3.92
C CYS A 89 -17.53 -4.57 2.95
N LYS A 90 -16.74 -3.51 2.96
CA LYS A 90 -15.55 -3.36 2.12
C LYS A 90 -14.27 -3.91 2.76
N VAL A 91 -14.40 -4.54 3.91
CA VAL A 91 -13.27 -5.18 4.60
C VAL A 91 -13.02 -6.53 3.98
N GLY A 92 -11.87 -6.69 3.34
CA GLY A 92 -11.42 -7.96 2.76
C GLY A 92 -10.35 -8.63 3.61
N ALA A 93 -10.15 -9.94 3.43
CA ALA A 93 -8.90 -10.56 3.85
C ALA A 93 -7.80 -10.13 2.88
N SER A 94 -6.61 -9.81 3.42
CA SER A 94 -5.47 -9.54 2.53
C SER A 94 -5.27 -10.76 1.60
N PRO A 95 -5.27 -10.56 0.28
CA PRO A 95 -5.09 -11.66 -0.66
C PRO A 95 -3.65 -12.19 -0.66
N TYR A 96 -2.76 -11.56 0.10
CA TYR A 96 -1.33 -11.85 0.10
C TYR A 96 -0.76 -11.88 1.51
N ASP A 97 0.19 -12.79 1.74
CA ASP A 97 1.09 -12.77 2.91
C ASP A 97 2.16 -11.70 2.66
N VAL A 98 1.88 -10.47 3.09
CA VAL A 98 2.80 -9.33 2.93
C VAL A 98 3.90 -9.44 3.98
N LYS A 99 5.16 -9.57 3.54
CA LYS A 99 6.31 -9.47 4.44
C LYS A 99 6.79 -8.02 4.54
N GLY A 100 7.03 -7.57 5.78
CA GLY A 100 7.53 -6.22 6.03
C GLY A 100 6.52 -5.12 5.74
N GLY A 101 5.22 -5.40 5.82
CA GLY A 101 4.16 -4.41 5.65
C GLY A 101 4.24 -3.33 6.73
N PHE A 102 4.11 -2.07 6.33
CA PHE A 102 4.19 -0.91 7.22
C PHE A 102 3.15 -0.97 8.34
N THR A 103 1.93 -1.33 8.02
CA THR A 103 0.82 -1.40 8.98
C THR A 103 1.06 -2.44 10.07
N THR A 104 1.61 -3.62 9.72
CA THR A 104 1.98 -4.66 10.69
C THR A 104 3.15 -4.19 11.55
N TRP A 105 4.21 -3.70 10.93
CA TRP A 105 5.36 -3.16 11.66
C TRP A 105 4.99 -2.05 12.62
N PHE A 106 4.10 -1.12 12.22
CA PHE A 106 3.65 -0.02 13.07
C PHE A 106 2.92 -0.53 14.32
N LYS A 107 2.07 -1.54 14.16
CA LYS A 107 1.34 -2.17 15.26
C LYS A 107 2.29 -2.81 16.28
N ASP A 108 3.36 -3.46 15.80
CA ASP A 108 4.38 -4.11 16.62
C ASP A 108 5.23 -3.11 17.44
N GLN A 109 5.09 -1.80 17.21
CA GLN A 109 5.80 -0.80 18.00
C GLN A 109 5.13 -0.48 19.35
N GLU A 110 3.93 -1.01 19.61
CA GLU A 110 3.21 -0.88 20.90
C GLU A 110 3.13 0.58 21.40
N LEU A 111 2.81 1.51 20.50
CA LEU A 111 2.79 2.97 20.76
C LEU A 111 1.62 3.41 21.63
N ALA A 112 0.61 2.58 21.84
CA ALA A 112 -0.57 2.83 22.64
C ALA A 112 -1.12 1.51 23.20
N LYS A 113 -2.05 1.59 24.17
CA LYS A 113 -2.74 0.41 24.72
C LYS A 113 -3.58 -0.33 23.68
N SER A 114 -4.17 0.41 22.74
CA SER A 114 -4.90 -0.13 21.60
C SER A 114 -4.35 0.48 20.32
N VAL A 115 -3.81 -0.36 19.43
CA VAL A 115 -3.35 0.03 18.10
C VAL A 115 -4.13 -0.75 17.06
N ARG A 116 -4.93 -0.04 16.26
CA ARG A 116 -5.61 -0.57 15.08
C ARG A 116 -4.92 -0.06 13.83
N SER A 117 -4.78 -0.90 12.82
CA SER A 117 -4.20 -0.46 11.57
C SER A 117 -4.88 -1.10 10.36
N ILE A 118 -5.10 -0.30 9.35
CA ILE A 118 -5.70 -0.71 8.08
C ILE A 118 -4.86 -0.20 6.91
N LEU A 119 -4.82 -1.00 5.86
CA LEU A 119 -4.40 -0.58 4.54
C LEU A 119 -5.66 -0.34 3.71
N ALA A 120 -5.81 0.86 3.15
CA ALA A 120 -6.91 1.25 2.28
C ALA A 120 -6.39 1.33 0.84
N GLU A 121 -6.71 0.33 0.02
CA GLU A 121 -6.25 0.19 -1.36
C GLU A 121 -7.27 0.77 -2.33
N PHE A 122 -6.89 1.79 -3.10
CA PHE A 122 -7.72 2.41 -4.14
C PHE A 122 -7.35 1.85 -5.51
N GLY A 123 -8.31 1.17 -6.16
CA GLY A 123 -8.12 0.57 -7.46
C GLY A 123 -7.91 1.61 -8.58
N THR A 124 -6.93 1.35 -9.43
CA THR A 124 -6.58 2.19 -10.58
C THR A 124 -6.82 1.46 -11.90
N TYR A 125 -5.82 0.74 -12.39
CA TYR A 125 -5.84 0.04 -13.66
C TYR A 125 -5.63 -1.46 -13.48
N HIS A 126 -5.81 -2.20 -14.57
CA HIS A 126 -5.58 -3.65 -14.56
C HIS A 126 -4.11 -3.96 -14.22
N VAL A 127 -3.88 -4.97 -13.38
CA VAL A 127 -2.58 -5.36 -12.84
C VAL A 127 -1.48 -5.53 -13.90
N VAL A 128 -1.83 -6.03 -15.09
CA VAL A 128 -0.87 -6.20 -16.20
C VAL A 128 -0.32 -4.85 -16.67
N ARG A 129 -1.16 -3.80 -16.75
CA ARG A 129 -0.73 -2.44 -17.11
C ARG A 129 0.19 -1.87 -16.06
N VAL A 130 -0.19 -1.98 -14.78
CA VAL A 130 0.61 -1.50 -13.64
C VAL A 130 1.97 -2.17 -13.62
N LEU A 131 2.04 -3.50 -13.76
CA LEU A 131 3.30 -4.25 -13.81
C LEU A 131 4.17 -3.89 -15.02
N SER A 132 3.53 -3.65 -16.19
CA SER A 132 4.28 -3.21 -17.38
C SER A 132 4.92 -1.85 -17.14
N ALA A 133 4.18 -0.89 -16.59
CA ALA A 133 4.69 0.43 -16.28
C ALA A 133 5.84 0.40 -15.25
N LEU A 134 5.70 -0.39 -14.19
CA LEU A 134 6.77 -0.62 -13.20
C LEU A 134 8.02 -1.22 -13.84
N ARG A 135 7.86 -2.21 -14.72
CA ARG A 135 8.97 -2.85 -15.42
C ARG A 135 9.67 -1.91 -16.38
N ASP A 136 8.92 -1.10 -17.11
CA ASP A 136 9.48 -0.15 -18.09
C ASP A 136 10.25 0.97 -17.38
N GLU A 137 9.74 1.45 -16.23
CA GLU A 137 10.45 2.42 -15.42
C GLU A 137 11.71 1.83 -14.79
N ASN A 138 11.64 0.64 -14.20
CA ASN A 138 12.81 -0.04 -13.65
C ASN A 138 13.90 -0.26 -14.70
N ARG A 139 13.53 -0.67 -15.93
CA ARG A 139 14.47 -0.82 -17.04
C ARG A 139 15.09 0.52 -17.43
N LEU A 140 14.30 1.59 -17.49
CA LEU A 140 14.79 2.92 -17.77
C LEU A 140 15.78 3.37 -16.70
N HIS A 141 15.42 3.21 -15.44
CA HIS A 141 16.22 3.65 -14.30
C HIS A 141 17.60 2.97 -14.23
N HIS A 142 17.66 1.66 -14.45
CA HIS A 142 18.88 0.89 -14.25
C HIS A 142 19.71 0.66 -15.52
N HIS A 143 19.10 0.72 -16.71
CA HIS A 143 19.73 0.25 -17.94
C HIS A 143 19.69 1.24 -19.11
N SER A 144 19.11 2.43 -18.95
CA SER A 144 19.07 3.43 -20.00
C SER A 144 20.12 4.50 -19.77
N GLN A 145 20.81 4.86 -20.87
CA GLN A 145 21.67 6.04 -20.91
C GLN A 145 20.93 7.27 -21.48
N ASN A 146 19.71 7.08 -21.98
CA ASN A 146 18.94 8.13 -22.66
C ASN A 146 17.75 8.58 -21.80
N TRP A 147 17.93 9.68 -21.10
CA TRP A 147 16.92 10.28 -20.23
C TRP A 147 15.77 10.97 -20.99
N SER A 148 15.87 11.18 -22.29
CA SER A 148 14.82 11.83 -23.10
C SER A 148 13.56 10.96 -23.27
N VAL A 149 13.68 9.64 -23.17
CA VAL A 149 12.54 8.70 -23.16
C VAL A 149 11.87 8.62 -21.78
N SER A 150 12.50 9.25 -20.77
CA SER A 150 12.09 9.15 -19.37
C SER A 150 10.68 9.68 -19.10
N ASP A 151 10.27 10.75 -19.78
CA ASP A 151 9.04 11.45 -19.44
C ASP A 151 7.78 10.63 -19.75
N ALA A 152 7.73 9.96 -20.89
CA ALA A 152 6.57 9.12 -21.25
C ALA A 152 6.44 7.91 -20.31
N VAL A 153 7.55 7.25 -19.99
CA VAL A 153 7.58 6.08 -19.09
C VAL A 153 7.20 6.49 -17.67
N LYS A 154 7.72 7.59 -17.15
CA LYS A 154 7.37 8.11 -15.83
C LYS A 154 5.93 8.61 -15.77
N GLN A 155 5.43 9.23 -16.84
CA GLN A 155 4.03 9.66 -16.92
C GLN A 155 3.08 8.45 -16.94
N GLU A 156 3.43 7.36 -17.64
CA GLU A 156 2.64 6.13 -17.61
C GLU A 156 2.65 5.49 -16.21
N LEU A 157 3.80 5.44 -15.54
CA LEU A 157 3.87 4.95 -14.16
C LEU A 157 3.04 5.82 -13.22
N LEU A 158 3.16 7.14 -13.32
CA LEU A 158 2.34 8.07 -12.53
C LEU A 158 0.85 7.86 -12.79
N GLU A 159 0.45 7.70 -14.06
CA GLU A 159 -0.94 7.43 -14.44
C GLU A 159 -1.44 6.12 -13.82
N CYS A 160 -0.60 5.09 -13.75
CA CYS A 160 -0.95 3.82 -13.14
C CYS A 160 -1.25 3.90 -11.64
N PHE A 161 -0.63 4.84 -10.91
CA PHE A 161 -0.81 4.99 -9.46
C PHE A 161 -1.60 6.25 -9.08
N CYS A 162 -1.63 7.26 -9.93
CA CYS A 162 -2.38 8.50 -9.71
C CYS A 162 -3.08 8.93 -11.00
N PRO A 163 -4.17 8.26 -11.40
CA PRO A 163 -4.90 8.56 -12.62
C PRO A 163 -5.24 10.03 -12.78
N LYS A 164 -5.06 10.56 -14.01
CA LYS A 164 -5.44 11.95 -14.36
C LYS A 164 -6.95 12.17 -14.36
N SER A 165 -7.73 11.09 -14.39
CA SER A 165 -9.20 11.13 -14.35
C SER A 165 -9.69 11.97 -13.18
N VAL A 166 -10.38 13.06 -13.46
CA VAL A 166 -11.00 13.93 -12.44
C VAL A 166 -12.01 13.15 -11.61
N GLN A 167 -12.75 12.22 -12.23
CA GLN A 167 -13.71 11.38 -11.55
C GLN A 167 -13.01 10.45 -10.55
N TRP A 168 -11.92 9.80 -10.95
CA TRP A 168 -11.14 8.93 -10.05
C TRP A 168 -10.62 9.71 -8.84
N ARG A 169 -10.00 10.88 -9.07
CA ARG A 169 -9.44 11.73 -8.01
C ARG A 169 -10.50 12.19 -7.03
N ARG A 170 -11.64 12.68 -7.52
CA ARG A 170 -12.78 13.09 -6.67
C ARG A 170 -13.32 11.91 -5.85
N SER A 171 -13.45 10.73 -6.48
CA SER A 171 -13.92 9.53 -5.80
C SER A 171 -12.96 9.11 -4.69
N SER A 172 -11.66 9.05 -4.98
CA SER A 172 -10.64 8.65 -4.02
C SER A 172 -10.56 9.61 -2.83
N VAL A 173 -10.59 10.91 -3.07
CA VAL A 173 -10.62 11.92 -1.98
C VAL A 173 -11.87 11.75 -1.12
N LYS A 174 -13.05 11.64 -1.73
CA LYS A 174 -14.31 11.46 -0.99
C LYS A 174 -14.29 10.19 -0.15
N GLN A 175 -13.84 9.08 -0.73
CA GLN A 175 -13.73 7.80 -0.03
C GLN A 175 -12.69 7.85 1.10
N GLY A 176 -11.53 8.48 0.86
CA GLY A 176 -10.49 8.66 1.87
C GLY A 176 -10.99 9.47 3.08
N LEU A 177 -11.70 10.57 2.85
CA LEU A 177 -12.33 11.35 3.92
C LEU A 177 -13.36 10.52 4.71
N THR A 178 -14.15 9.69 4.03
CA THR A 178 -15.08 8.76 4.69
C THR A 178 -14.34 7.78 5.60
N ILE A 179 -13.24 7.17 5.12
CA ILE A 179 -12.42 6.25 5.90
C ILE A 179 -11.82 6.94 7.14
N ILE A 180 -11.31 8.16 6.98
CA ILE A 180 -10.77 8.93 8.11
C ILE A 180 -11.86 9.22 9.15
N SER A 181 -13.05 9.66 8.73
CA SER A 181 -14.18 9.89 9.65
C SER A 181 -14.57 8.62 10.38
N GLN A 182 -14.65 7.50 9.68
CA GLN A 182 -14.94 6.19 10.29
C GLN A 182 -13.86 5.78 11.30
N ALA A 183 -12.58 5.99 11.00
CA ALA A 183 -11.49 5.69 11.91
C ALA A 183 -11.57 6.53 13.20
N VAL A 184 -11.82 7.84 13.08
CA VAL A 184 -11.99 8.74 14.22
C VAL A 184 -13.18 8.33 15.09
N GLU A 185 -14.32 8.01 14.47
CA GLU A 185 -15.50 7.52 15.21
C GLU A 185 -15.25 6.18 15.90
N ALA A 186 -14.53 5.27 15.22
CA ALA A 186 -14.24 3.94 15.76
C ALA A 186 -13.40 4.01 17.03
N ILE A 187 -12.30 4.77 17.03
CA ILE A 187 -11.47 4.94 18.25
C ILE A 187 -12.13 5.78 19.33
N GLY A 188 -13.09 6.66 18.98
CA GLY A 188 -13.87 7.43 19.94
C GLY A 188 -14.90 6.61 20.71
N ARG A 189 -15.36 5.48 20.16
CA ARG A 189 -16.38 4.60 20.76
C ARG A 189 -15.82 3.43 21.58
N GLU A 190 -14.54 3.18 21.54
CA GLU A 190 -13.87 2.19 22.39
C GLU A 190 -13.70 2.75 23.82
N VAL A 191 -14.83 3.00 24.52
CA VAL A 191 -14.84 3.43 25.94
C VAL A 191 -15.04 2.22 26.83
#